data_74d4e7edbd23a9dc05bcd03b2ce2c5c6
#
_entry.id   74d4e7edbd23a9dc05bcd03b2ce2c5c6
#
_cell.length_a   1.000
_cell.length_b   1.000
_cell.length_c   1.000
_cell.angle_alpha   90.00
_cell.angle_beta   90.00
_cell.angle_gamma   90.00
#
_symmetry.space_group_name_H-M   'P 1'
#
loop_
_entity.id
_entity.type
_entity.pdbx_description
1 polymer ?
#
loop_
_entity_poly.entity_id
_entity_poly.type
_entity_poly.pdbx_seq_one_letter_code
_entity_poly.pdbx_strand_id
1 'polypeptide(L)'
;MMARGINKVMLIGNLGRDPETRYAQSGSAVTRFSIATSESWKDKASGEMQERTEWHNIVCFARLAEIAGEYLRKGSKVYIEGSLRTSSWEADGQKKYRTEINARELQMLDGRAGGDSAGMGGAQNPPAQNAPSQSGAPSGFENKPSQQSQAQPAASTAVAADSAPTLSDDTDFEDDIPF
;
A
#
# COMPACT_ATOMS: atom_id res chain seq x y z
N MET A 1 17.42 42.15 2.82
CA MET A 1 16.11 41.56 3.18
C MET A 1 16.13 40.08 2.79
N MET A 2 15.90 39.17 3.72
CA MET A 2 15.79 37.77 3.38
C MET A 2 14.39 37.50 2.79
N ALA A 3 14.33 37.03 1.55
CA ALA A 3 13.10 36.58 0.94
C ALA A 3 12.57 35.36 1.71
N ARG A 4 11.30 35.35 2.12
CA ARG A 4 10.65 34.22 2.76
C ARG A 4 10.01 33.36 1.66
N GLY A 5 10.51 32.15 1.48
CA GLY A 5 9.91 31.15 0.61
C GLY A 5 8.89 30.29 1.36
N ILE A 6 8.05 29.60 0.61
CA ILE A 6 7.13 28.58 1.11
C ILE A 6 7.66 27.21 0.68
N ASN A 7 7.78 26.29 1.64
CA ASN A 7 8.07 24.89 1.38
C ASN A 7 6.99 24.06 2.05
N LYS A 8 5.95 23.71 1.28
CA LYS A 8 4.78 22.97 1.73
C LYS A 8 4.40 21.94 0.69
N VAL A 9 4.12 20.73 1.15
CA VAL A 9 3.63 19.61 0.36
C VAL A 9 2.37 19.09 1.00
N MET A 10 1.37 18.77 0.18
CA MET A 10 0.11 18.14 0.59
C MET A 10 -0.13 16.98 -0.35
N LEU A 11 -0.31 15.77 0.19
CA LEU A 11 -0.50 14.55 -0.58
C LEU A 11 -1.62 13.71 0.00
N ILE A 12 -2.37 13.06 -0.88
CA ILE A 12 -3.26 11.95 -0.54
C ILE A 12 -2.84 10.77 -1.38
N GLY A 13 -2.50 9.66 -0.72
CA GLY A 13 -2.02 8.47 -1.42
C GLY A 13 -2.12 7.23 -0.56
N ASN A 14 -1.72 6.10 -1.13
CA ASN A 14 -1.75 4.81 -0.48
C ASN A 14 -0.33 4.32 -0.17
N LEU A 15 -0.13 3.70 1.00
CA LEU A 15 1.16 3.13 1.36
C LEU A 15 1.51 1.96 0.44
N GLY A 16 2.72 1.98 -0.12
CA GLY A 16 3.23 0.90 -0.96
C GLY A 16 3.77 -0.30 -0.18
N ARG A 17 4.19 -0.07 1.07
CA ARG A 17 4.73 -1.06 2.00
C ARG A 17 4.44 -0.66 3.43
N ASP A 18 4.65 -1.58 4.36
CA ASP A 18 4.54 -1.30 5.80
C ASP A 18 5.56 -0.23 6.23
N PRO A 19 5.21 0.64 7.19
CA PRO A 19 6.12 1.62 7.75
C PRO A 19 7.30 0.98 8.48
N GLU A 20 8.49 1.55 8.30
CA GLU A 20 9.70 1.16 9.03
C GLU A 20 9.96 2.15 10.15
N THR A 21 9.80 1.70 11.40
CA THR A 21 10.08 2.52 12.57
C THR A 21 11.44 2.18 13.16
N ARG A 22 12.23 3.20 13.43
CA ARG A 22 13.52 3.12 14.13
C ARG A 22 13.55 4.12 15.27
N TYR A 23 14.28 3.80 16.32
CA TYR A 23 14.48 4.70 17.44
C TYR A 23 15.89 5.29 17.37
N ALA A 24 15.98 6.62 17.50
CA ALA A 24 17.25 7.30 17.61
C ALA A 24 17.88 7.01 18.99
N GLN A 25 19.16 7.32 19.16
CA GLN A 25 19.84 7.16 20.46
C GLN A 25 19.18 7.98 21.57
N SER A 26 18.50 9.05 21.24
CA SER A 26 17.70 9.87 22.15
C SER A 26 16.37 9.23 22.57
N GLY A 27 16.03 8.03 22.05
CA GLY A 27 14.75 7.38 22.26
C GLY A 27 13.61 7.89 21.37
N SER A 28 13.83 8.92 20.54
CA SER A 28 12.81 9.45 19.65
C SER A 28 12.54 8.49 18.48
N ALA A 29 11.27 8.20 18.23
CA ALA A 29 10.86 7.39 17.09
C ALA A 29 11.04 8.16 15.77
N VAL A 30 11.48 7.45 14.73
CA VAL A 30 11.53 7.92 13.34
C VAL A 30 10.94 6.84 12.47
N THR A 31 9.86 7.16 11.78
CA THR A 31 9.16 6.21 10.90
C THR A 31 9.27 6.67 9.45
N ARG A 32 9.66 5.75 8.57
CA ARG A 32 9.77 5.96 7.13
C ARG A 32 8.83 5.03 6.38
N PHE A 33 8.16 5.59 5.38
CA PHE A 33 7.33 4.83 4.46
C PHE A 33 7.22 5.56 3.11
N SER A 34 6.72 4.87 2.09
CA SER A 34 6.42 5.46 0.80
C SER A 34 4.94 5.44 0.52
N ILE A 35 4.44 6.51 -0.09
CA ILE A 35 3.07 6.59 -0.59
C ILE A 35 3.07 6.75 -2.11
N ALA A 36 2.08 6.15 -2.76
CA ALA A 36 1.81 6.27 -4.18
C ALA A 36 0.68 7.28 -4.40
N THR A 37 0.89 8.20 -5.33
CA THR A 37 -0.16 9.04 -5.91
C THR A 37 -0.31 8.67 -7.37
N SER A 38 -1.53 8.33 -7.82
CA SER A 38 -1.81 7.96 -9.21
C SER A 38 -2.67 9.01 -9.88
N GLU A 39 -2.30 9.34 -11.09
CA GLU A 39 -3.05 10.19 -12.00
C GLU A 39 -3.44 9.37 -13.22
N SER A 40 -4.69 9.53 -13.67
CA SER A 40 -5.16 8.90 -14.89
C SER A 40 -5.74 9.94 -15.84
N TRP A 41 -5.37 9.86 -17.11
CA TRP A 41 -5.88 10.73 -18.12
C TRP A 41 -6.11 9.98 -19.43
N LYS A 42 -6.96 10.52 -20.27
CA LYS A 42 -7.18 10.01 -21.62
C LYS A 42 -6.20 10.66 -22.59
N ASP A 43 -5.37 9.85 -23.22
CA ASP A 43 -4.50 10.32 -24.28
C ASP A 43 -5.33 10.82 -25.47
N LYS A 44 -5.06 12.04 -25.94
CA LYS A 44 -5.84 12.69 -27.00
C LYS A 44 -5.55 12.14 -28.39
N ALA A 45 -4.37 11.55 -28.59
CA ALA A 45 -3.96 11.03 -29.89
C ALA A 45 -4.40 9.59 -30.08
N SER A 46 -4.19 8.71 -29.08
CA SER A 46 -4.57 7.31 -29.12
C SER A 46 -5.98 7.04 -28.63
N GLY A 47 -6.55 7.93 -27.82
CA GLY A 47 -7.85 7.73 -27.14
C GLY A 47 -7.80 6.75 -25.98
N GLU A 48 -6.63 6.24 -25.62
CA GLU A 48 -6.44 5.27 -24.54
C GLU A 48 -6.30 5.95 -23.18
N MET A 49 -6.68 5.23 -22.12
CA MET A 49 -6.44 5.67 -20.74
C MET A 49 -4.99 5.41 -20.36
N GLN A 50 -4.30 6.47 -19.96
CA GLN A 50 -2.95 6.42 -19.42
C GLN A 50 -3.01 6.59 -17.91
N GLU A 51 -2.12 5.91 -17.20
CA GLU A 51 -1.97 6.03 -15.75
C GLU A 51 -0.50 6.26 -15.42
N ARG A 52 -0.25 7.18 -14.50
CA ARG A 52 1.07 7.47 -13.98
C ARG A 52 1.03 7.46 -12.46
N THR A 53 1.94 6.72 -11.85
CA THR A 53 2.09 6.66 -10.40
C THR A 53 3.41 7.29 -9.97
N GLU A 54 3.33 8.25 -9.03
CA GLU A 54 4.50 8.85 -8.41
C GLU A 54 4.66 8.33 -6.98
N TRP A 55 5.91 8.04 -6.60
CA TRP A 55 6.26 7.52 -5.30
C TRP A 55 6.93 8.59 -4.44
N HIS A 56 6.35 8.86 -3.29
CA HIS A 56 6.85 9.86 -2.36
C HIS A 56 7.40 9.20 -1.10
N ASN A 57 8.63 9.56 -0.71
CA ASN A 57 9.25 9.10 0.52
C ASN A 57 8.87 10.03 1.67
N ILE A 58 8.22 9.47 2.69
CA ILE A 58 7.73 10.19 3.87
C ILE A 58 8.57 9.84 5.08
N VAL A 59 8.89 10.84 5.88
CA VAL A 59 9.56 10.69 7.18
C VAL A 59 8.74 11.39 8.24
N CYS A 60 8.40 10.63 9.27
CA CYS A 60 7.72 11.11 10.47
C CYS A 60 8.66 11.06 11.65
N PHE A 61 8.48 11.96 12.63
CA PHE A 61 9.29 12.07 13.84
C PHE A 61 8.42 12.03 15.09
N ALA A 62 9.04 11.60 16.19
CA ALA A 62 8.45 11.60 17.54
C ALA A 62 7.04 10.98 17.55
N ARG A 63 6.05 11.67 18.13
CA ARG A 63 4.68 11.14 18.27
C ARG A 63 4.03 10.75 16.93
N LEU A 64 4.29 11.52 15.88
CA LEU A 64 3.75 11.20 14.54
C LEU A 64 4.35 9.91 13.98
N ALA A 65 5.62 9.64 14.29
CA ALA A 65 6.30 8.41 13.90
C ALA A 65 5.73 7.19 14.63
N GLU A 66 5.43 7.32 15.92
CA GLU A 66 4.80 6.26 16.71
C GLU A 66 3.42 5.89 16.13
N ILE A 67 2.59 6.91 15.89
CA ILE A 67 1.26 6.72 15.29
C ILE A 67 1.37 6.05 13.91
N ALA A 68 2.28 6.53 13.06
CA ALA A 68 2.46 5.94 11.74
C ALA A 68 2.90 4.47 11.81
N GLY A 69 3.83 4.14 12.70
CA GLY A 69 4.34 2.78 12.86
C GLY A 69 3.31 1.81 13.47
N GLU A 70 2.47 2.31 14.39
CA GLU A 70 1.47 1.50 15.08
C GLU A 70 0.25 1.20 14.21
N TYR A 71 -0.27 2.21 13.51
CA TYR A 71 -1.58 2.12 12.86
C TYR A 71 -1.53 1.93 11.35
N LEU A 72 -0.48 2.38 10.66
CA LEU A 72 -0.41 2.26 9.21
C LEU A 72 0.08 0.88 8.78
N ARG A 73 -0.44 0.42 7.63
CA ARG A 73 -0.03 -0.81 6.96
C ARG A 73 0.05 -0.57 5.46
N LYS A 74 0.67 -1.47 4.73
CA LYS A 74 0.63 -1.48 3.27
C LYS A 74 -0.81 -1.34 2.78
N GLY A 75 -1.03 -0.42 1.84
CA GLY A 75 -2.34 -0.13 1.28
C GLY A 75 -3.13 0.96 2.01
N SER A 76 -2.78 1.31 3.26
CA SER A 76 -3.46 2.37 4.00
C SER A 76 -3.49 3.67 3.21
N LYS A 77 -4.65 4.31 3.17
CA LYS A 77 -4.85 5.61 2.53
C LYS A 77 -4.63 6.73 3.55
N VAL A 78 -3.77 7.66 3.22
CA VAL A 78 -3.38 8.74 4.13
C VAL A 78 -3.37 10.09 3.45
N TYR A 79 -3.69 11.13 4.23
CA TYR A 79 -3.34 12.51 3.94
C TYR A 79 -2.06 12.87 4.69
N ILE A 80 -1.14 13.51 3.99
CA ILE A 80 0.12 13.99 4.53
C ILE A 80 0.27 15.47 4.21
N GLU A 81 0.59 16.26 5.23
CA GLU A 81 1.10 17.61 5.06
C GLU A 81 2.53 17.70 5.62
N GLY A 82 3.42 18.34 4.90
CA GLY A 82 4.81 18.45 5.29
C GLY A 82 5.62 19.41 4.43
N SER A 83 6.93 19.22 4.45
CA SER A 83 7.88 20.01 3.66
C SER A 83 8.92 19.12 3.01
N LEU A 84 9.37 19.49 1.81
CA LEU A 84 10.45 18.80 1.11
C LEU A 84 11.78 19.03 1.83
N ARG A 85 12.57 17.99 1.95
CA ARG A 85 13.94 18.04 2.43
C ARG A 85 14.82 17.13 1.58
N THR A 86 15.84 17.71 0.97
CA THR A 86 16.86 16.95 0.24
C THR A 86 18.09 16.81 1.13
N SER A 87 18.51 15.58 1.33
CA SER A 87 19.78 15.22 1.97
C SER A 87 20.77 14.76 0.92
N SER A 88 22.06 14.95 1.17
CA SER A 88 23.12 14.43 0.31
C SER A 88 24.13 13.67 1.14
N TRP A 89 24.68 12.61 0.57
CA TRP A 89 25.77 11.83 1.15
C TRP A 89 26.73 11.40 0.04
N GLU A 90 27.93 11.05 0.43
CA GLU A 90 28.92 10.51 -0.50
C GLU A 90 28.92 8.98 -0.39
N ALA A 91 28.81 8.31 -1.52
CA ALA A 91 28.93 6.87 -1.64
C ALA A 91 29.64 6.52 -2.95
N ASP A 92 30.63 5.66 -2.87
CA ASP A 92 31.43 5.22 -4.02
C ASP A 92 32.11 6.38 -4.77
N GLY A 93 32.55 7.42 -4.02
CA GLY A 93 33.17 8.62 -4.58
C GLY A 93 32.20 9.54 -5.34
N GLN A 94 30.90 9.25 -5.27
CA GLN A 94 29.85 10.05 -5.90
C GLN A 94 28.91 10.67 -4.86
N LYS A 95 28.52 11.92 -5.10
CA LYS A 95 27.54 12.61 -4.27
C LYS A 95 26.14 12.18 -4.68
N LYS A 96 25.45 11.48 -3.76
CA LYS A 96 24.07 11.02 -3.94
C LYS A 96 23.11 11.96 -3.21
N TYR A 97 21.91 12.11 -3.76
CA TYR A 97 20.87 12.96 -3.20
C TYR A 97 19.61 12.13 -2.96
N ARG A 98 18.89 12.46 -1.91
CA ARG A 98 17.57 11.90 -1.63
C ARG A 98 16.64 13.00 -1.15
N THR A 99 15.52 13.13 -1.83
CA THR A 99 14.45 14.04 -1.42
C THR A 99 13.41 13.23 -0.65
N GLU A 100 13.07 13.71 0.54
CA GLU A 100 12.08 13.14 1.45
C GLU A 100 11.10 14.25 1.87
N ILE A 101 9.89 13.86 2.23
CA ILE A 101 8.89 14.75 2.78
C ILE A 101 8.88 14.57 4.29
N ASN A 102 9.28 15.61 5.02
CA ASN A 102 9.14 15.66 6.47
C ASN A 102 7.69 15.95 6.81
N ALA A 103 6.96 14.95 7.25
CA ALA A 103 5.56 15.07 7.64
C ALA A 103 5.43 15.91 8.91
N ARG A 104 4.49 16.84 8.91
CA ARG A 104 4.05 17.64 10.04
C ARG A 104 2.67 17.23 10.51
N GLU A 105 1.83 16.78 9.57
CA GLU A 105 0.50 16.28 9.82
C GLU A 105 0.28 14.99 9.05
N LEU A 106 -0.44 14.06 9.66
CA LEU A 106 -0.84 12.79 9.09
C LEU A 106 -2.27 12.48 9.52
N GLN A 107 -3.15 12.20 8.57
CA GLN A 107 -4.51 11.73 8.81
C GLN A 107 -4.72 10.42 8.07
N MET A 108 -5.25 9.42 8.76
CA MET A 108 -5.68 8.17 8.15
C MET A 108 -7.04 8.38 7.50
N LEU A 109 -7.13 8.08 6.20
CA LEU A 109 -8.35 8.24 5.41
C LEU A 109 -9.03 6.90 5.14
N ASP A 110 -8.43 5.79 5.59
CA ASP A 110 -9.09 4.50 5.58
C ASP A 110 -10.30 4.57 6.52
N GLY A 111 -11.49 4.39 5.97
CA GLY A 111 -12.66 4.14 6.77
C GLY A 111 -12.37 2.92 7.64
N ARG A 112 -12.70 2.99 8.91
CA ARG A 112 -12.57 1.90 9.87
C ARG A 112 -13.33 0.69 9.33
N ALA A 113 -12.67 -0.09 8.49
CA ALA A 113 -13.18 -1.35 8.01
C ALA A 113 -13.06 -2.36 9.16
N GLY A 114 -14.16 -2.58 9.83
CA GLY A 114 -14.27 -3.70 10.74
C GLY A 114 -14.14 -3.34 12.22
N GLY A 115 -15.26 -3.13 12.82
CA GLY A 115 -15.41 -3.14 14.27
C GLY A 115 -16.76 -2.58 14.64
N ASP A 116 -17.66 -3.48 15.01
CA ASP A 116 -18.96 -3.23 15.62
C ASP A 116 -20.10 -2.72 14.72
N SER A 117 -20.56 -3.62 13.85
CA SER A 117 -21.99 -3.89 13.81
C SER A 117 -22.33 -4.87 14.94
N ALA A 118 -22.11 -4.47 16.18
CA ALA A 118 -22.83 -5.04 17.29
C ALA A 118 -24.29 -4.62 17.09
N GLY A 119 -25.05 -5.54 16.52
CA GLY A 119 -26.47 -5.40 16.35
C GLY A 119 -27.12 -5.07 17.67
N MET A 120 -27.67 -3.89 17.74
CA MET A 120 -28.72 -3.56 18.71
C MET A 120 -30.00 -4.14 18.14
N GLY A 121 -30.08 -5.49 18.17
CA GLY A 121 -31.33 -6.24 18.03
C GLY A 121 -32.07 -6.13 19.32
N GLY A 122 -33.00 -5.20 19.38
CA GLY A 122 -33.98 -5.11 20.45
C GLY A 122 -34.73 -6.43 20.57
N ALA A 123 -34.56 -7.08 21.69
CA ALA A 123 -35.41 -8.16 22.13
C ALA A 123 -36.83 -7.65 22.35
N GLN A 124 -37.72 -8.00 21.45
CA GLN A 124 -39.16 -8.04 21.77
C GLN A 124 -39.58 -9.49 21.68
N ASN A 125 -39.74 -10.05 22.84
CA ASN A 125 -40.36 -11.32 23.10
C ASN A 125 -41.89 -11.15 23.03
N PRO A 126 -42.66 -11.90 22.27
CA PRO A 126 -44.07 -12.13 22.54
C PRO A 126 -44.27 -13.50 23.15
N PRO A 127 -45.33 -13.66 24.01
CA PRO A 127 -45.46 -14.75 24.94
C PRO A 127 -45.97 -16.06 24.32
N ALA A 128 -45.62 -17.14 25.02
CA ALA A 128 -45.98 -18.51 24.80
C ALA A 128 -47.49 -18.76 24.66
N GLN A 129 -47.86 -19.64 23.72
CA GLN A 129 -49.03 -20.47 23.86
C GLN A 129 -48.81 -21.85 23.24
N ASN A 130 -48.81 -22.84 24.15
CA ASN A 130 -49.30 -24.20 24.09
C ASN A 130 -49.11 -25.12 22.89
N ALA A 131 -48.51 -26.22 23.23
CA ALA A 131 -48.46 -27.54 22.54
C ALA A 131 -49.89 -28.17 22.34
N PRO A 132 -50.08 -29.30 21.61
CA PRO A 132 -49.36 -30.53 21.86
C PRO A 132 -49.03 -31.46 20.63
N SER A 133 -48.05 -32.31 20.85
CA SER A 133 -47.83 -33.71 20.43
C SER A 133 -48.48 -34.26 19.17
N GLN A 134 -47.63 -34.88 18.33
CA GLN A 134 -47.72 -36.32 17.93
C GLN A 134 -46.58 -36.70 16.98
N SER A 135 -45.75 -37.56 17.45
CA SER A 135 -45.35 -38.93 17.03
C SER A 135 -45.13 -39.16 15.57
N GLY A 136 -43.93 -39.71 15.24
CA GLY A 136 -43.66 -40.45 14.03
C GLY A 136 -42.18 -40.47 13.62
N ALA A 137 -41.43 -41.40 14.14
CA ALA A 137 -40.24 -41.92 13.51
C ALA A 137 -40.67 -43.20 12.72
N PRO A 138 -39.83 -43.89 11.94
CA PRO A 138 -38.42 -43.81 11.60
C PRO A 138 -38.10 -44.18 10.14
N SER A 139 -36.84 -44.45 9.87
CA SER A 139 -36.19 -45.13 8.73
C SER A 139 -35.52 -44.18 7.72
N GLY A 140 -34.27 -44.19 7.44
CA GLY A 140 -33.28 -45.26 7.36
C GLY A 140 -32.63 -45.18 5.99
N PHE A 141 -31.37 -45.55 5.92
CA PHE A 141 -30.48 -45.71 4.76
C PHE A 141 -29.46 -44.56 4.59
N GLU A 142 -28.27 -44.77 5.15
CA GLU A 142 -27.13 -45.56 4.64
C GLU A 142 -26.80 -45.27 3.18
N ASN A 143 -25.68 -44.66 2.89
CA ASN A 143 -24.49 -45.35 2.38
C ASN A 143 -23.41 -44.34 1.91
N LYS A 144 -22.32 -44.46 2.37
CA LYS A 144 -20.86 -44.51 2.19
C LYS A 144 -20.30 -44.27 0.75
N PRO A 145 -18.97 -44.19 0.66
CA PRO A 145 -18.22 -43.16 -0.09
C PRO A 145 -17.53 -43.74 -1.34
N SER A 146 -17.00 -42.88 -2.17
CA SER A 146 -15.97 -43.24 -3.16
C SER A 146 -15.05 -42.08 -3.44
N GLN A 147 -13.82 -42.21 -2.99
CA GLN A 147 -12.57 -42.55 -3.70
C GLN A 147 -12.09 -41.42 -4.63
N GLN A 148 -11.02 -40.83 -4.21
CA GLN A 148 -9.65 -40.94 -4.73
C GLN A 148 -9.52 -40.90 -6.26
N SER A 149 -8.84 -39.87 -6.72
CA SER A 149 -7.82 -40.06 -7.73
C SER A 149 -6.74 -39.00 -7.61
N GLN A 150 -5.61 -39.49 -7.22
CA GLN A 150 -4.27 -38.91 -7.40
C GLN A 150 -3.93 -38.91 -8.89
N ALA A 151 -3.24 -37.88 -9.34
CA ALA A 151 -2.18 -37.99 -10.32
C ALA A 151 -1.35 -36.76 -10.39
N GLN A 152 -0.16 -36.79 -9.84
CA GLN A 152 1.08 -36.21 -10.31
C GLN A 152 1.82 -37.32 -11.09
N PRO A 153 2.93 -37.09 -11.77
CA PRO A 153 3.64 -35.94 -12.28
C PRO A 153 4.06 -36.10 -13.76
N ALA A 154 4.65 -35.08 -14.36
CA ALA A 154 5.77 -35.32 -15.28
C ALA A 154 6.56 -34.01 -15.55
N ALA A 155 7.81 -34.16 -15.28
CA ALA A 155 8.91 -33.28 -15.62
C ALA A 155 9.24 -33.34 -17.12
N SER A 156 10.01 -32.37 -17.57
CA SER A 156 10.99 -32.31 -18.66
C SER A 156 10.83 -31.00 -19.42
N THR A 157 11.77 -30.25 -19.84
CA THR A 157 13.23 -30.37 -19.99
C THR A 157 13.74 -28.99 -20.35
N ALA A 158 14.93 -28.67 -19.94
CA ALA A 158 15.73 -27.54 -20.34
C ALA A 158 16.01 -27.52 -21.85
N VAL A 159 16.07 -26.33 -22.43
CA VAL A 159 17.04 -26.01 -23.47
C VAL A 159 17.45 -24.54 -23.38
N ALA A 160 18.74 -24.40 -23.38
CA ALA A 160 19.52 -23.20 -23.37
C ALA A 160 19.51 -22.49 -24.74
N ALA A 161 20.05 -21.31 -24.67
CA ALA A 161 20.78 -20.55 -25.71
C ALA A 161 20.14 -19.21 -26.04
N ASP A 162 20.77 -18.19 -25.51
CA ASP A 162 21.71 -17.31 -26.22
C ASP A 162 21.09 -16.44 -27.33
N SER A 163 20.94 -15.18 -26.98
CA SER A 163 21.19 -14.06 -27.89
C SER A 163 21.04 -12.75 -27.15
N ALA A 164 22.14 -12.17 -26.75
CA ALA A 164 22.26 -10.76 -26.42
C ALA A 164 22.11 -9.92 -27.69
N PRO A 165 21.33 -8.84 -27.69
CA PRO A 165 21.51 -7.79 -28.67
C PRO A 165 22.51 -6.76 -28.14
N THR A 166 23.51 -6.56 -28.91
CA THR A 166 24.54 -5.51 -28.90
C THR A 166 23.89 -4.14 -28.77
N LEU A 167 24.36 -3.38 -27.77
CA LEU A 167 24.18 -1.93 -27.68
C LEU A 167 24.79 -1.27 -28.93
N SER A 168 23.99 -0.58 -29.68
CA SER A 168 24.43 0.50 -30.54
C SER A 168 24.35 1.80 -29.74
N ASP A 169 25.52 2.28 -29.46
CA ASP A 169 25.85 3.63 -29.07
C ASP A 169 25.42 4.60 -30.18
N ASP A 170 25.17 5.82 -29.79
CA ASP A 170 24.87 7.03 -30.56
C ASP A 170 23.41 7.51 -30.48
N THR A 171 23.18 8.36 -29.50
CA THR A 171 22.41 9.59 -29.70
C THR A 171 22.94 10.67 -28.79
N ASP A 172 23.73 11.56 -29.34
CA ASP A 172 23.96 12.93 -28.87
C ASP A 172 22.59 13.59 -28.63
N PHE A 173 22.25 13.77 -27.37
CA PHE A 173 21.20 14.70 -26.97
C PHE A 173 21.86 16.04 -26.64
N GLU A 174 21.92 16.90 -27.62
CA GLU A 174 22.10 18.32 -27.39
C GLU A 174 20.82 18.87 -26.73
N ASP A 175 20.91 19.07 -25.41
CA ASP A 175 19.86 19.66 -24.60
C ASP A 175 20.02 21.20 -24.65
N ASP A 176 19.45 21.79 -25.69
CA ASP A 176 19.38 23.24 -25.85
C ASP A 176 18.15 23.76 -25.10
N ILE A 177 18.29 24.11 -23.83
CA ILE A 177 17.25 24.74 -23.01
C ILE A 177 17.40 26.24 -23.15
N PRO A 178 16.51 26.95 -23.85
CA PRO A 178 16.51 28.41 -23.87
C PRO A 178 15.89 28.94 -22.56
N PHE A 179 16.63 29.82 -21.89
CA PHE A 179 16.16 30.65 -20.79
C PHE A 179 15.35 31.84 -21.29
#